data_c3ee1efe7892682bb5db91809e975199
#
_entry.id   c3ee1efe7892682bb5db91809e975199
#
_cell.length_a   1.000
_cell.length_b   1.000
_cell.length_c   1.000
_cell.angle_alpha   90.00
_cell.angle_beta   90.00
_cell.angle_gamma   90.00
#
_symmetry.space_group_name_H-M   'P 1'
#
loop_
_entity.id
_entity.type
_entity.pdbx_description
1 polymer ?
#
loop_
_entity_poly.entity_id
_entity_poly.type
_entity_poly.pdbx_seq_one_letter_code
_entity_poly.pdbx_strand_id
1 'polypeptide(L)'
;MGDQILQFIKDNLAEICNETQYYLNLRSDVFVVLSEFQQESELDELVRQIQTRCNMFKNIKLTYSIGVYIVNDRKMDLRQIEDRAAMARKKAKGNMMNNVLYYQEEFKEMLYIRNFIEESLPSAIDEKQFQMYLQPKYSIVQNHIVGAEALVRWQHPDRGMIYPNEFIPVIEENGYIKKVDYYIWKEACNFLKRCEQAGIKNCPV
;
A
#
# COMPACT_ATOMS: atom_id res chain seq x y z
N MET A 1 -21.86 -21.73 -1.93
CA MET A 1 -20.89 -21.59 -0.84
C MET A 1 -20.66 -20.12 -0.47
N GLY A 2 -20.39 -19.24 -1.42
CA GLY A 2 -20.22 -17.79 -1.16
C GLY A 2 -21.41 -17.18 -0.44
N ASP A 3 -22.63 -17.39 -0.96
CA ASP A 3 -23.86 -16.84 -0.36
C ASP A 3 -24.09 -17.32 1.07
N GLN A 4 -23.70 -18.56 1.39
CA GLN A 4 -23.81 -19.10 2.75
C GLN A 4 -22.82 -18.43 3.71
N ILE A 5 -21.64 -18.06 3.25
CA ILE A 5 -20.67 -17.30 4.05
C ILE A 5 -21.19 -15.87 4.28
N LEU A 6 -21.73 -15.22 3.26
CA LEU A 6 -22.30 -13.89 3.41
C LEU A 6 -23.50 -13.89 4.38
N GLN A 7 -24.37 -14.90 4.28
CA GLN A 7 -25.47 -15.06 5.22
C GLN A 7 -24.98 -15.29 6.65
N PHE A 8 -23.96 -16.14 6.82
CA PHE A 8 -23.34 -16.38 8.13
C PHE A 8 -22.78 -15.09 8.75
N ILE A 9 -22.06 -14.25 7.95
CA ILE A 9 -21.55 -12.97 8.43
C ILE A 9 -22.70 -12.06 8.83
N LYS A 10 -23.76 -11.98 8.02
CA LYS A 10 -24.94 -11.18 8.28
C LYS A 10 -25.63 -11.59 9.59
N ASP A 11 -25.78 -12.88 9.82
CA ASP A 11 -26.43 -13.41 11.03
C ASP A 11 -25.60 -13.08 12.28
N ASN A 12 -24.28 -13.23 12.20
CA ASN A 12 -23.38 -12.82 13.30
C ASN A 12 -23.42 -11.32 13.57
N LEU A 13 -23.44 -10.48 12.53
CA LEU A 13 -23.55 -9.03 12.71
C LEU A 13 -24.89 -8.65 13.34
N ALA A 14 -25.98 -9.35 12.98
CA ALA A 14 -27.29 -9.15 13.61
C ALA A 14 -27.30 -9.48 15.11
N GLU A 15 -26.52 -10.47 15.54
CA GLU A 15 -26.38 -10.83 16.94
C GLU A 15 -25.43 -9.93 17.73
N ILE A 16 -24.40 -9.36 17.05
CA ILE A 16 -23.42 -8.47 17.66
C ILE A 16 -24.01 -7.07 17.85
N CYS A 17 -24.71 -6.56 16.83
CA CYS A 17 -25.25 -5.21 16.82
C CYS A 17 -26.45 -5.07 17.75
N ASN A 18 -26.39 -4.10 18.64
CA ASN A 18 -27.48 -3.74 19.57
C ASN A 18 -28.29 -2.53 19.05
N GLU A 19 -29.13 -1.93 19.89
CA GLU A 19 -30.01 -0.82 19.53
C GLU A 19 -29.26 0.46 19.06
N THR A 20 -27.98 0.63 19.41
CA THR A 20 -27.14 1.78 19.05
C THR A 20 -26.21 1.47 17.88
N GLN A 21 -26.33 0.29 17.29
CA GLN A 21 -25.45 -0.21 16.25
C GLN A 21 -26.26 -0.66 15.06
N TYR A 22 -25.86 -0.22 13.88
CA TYR A 22 -26.54 -0.55 12.63
C TYR A 22 -25.56 -1.24 11.69
N TYR A 23 -25.98 -2.26 11.00
CA TYR A 23 -25.21 -2.92 9.98
C TYR A 23 -25.97 -3.01 8.66
N LEU A 24 -25.25 -2.98 7.57
CA LEU A 24 -25.81 -3.20 6.24
C LEU A 24 -24.79 -3.90 5.34
N ASN A 25 -25.29 -4.65 4.37
CA ASN A 25 -24.48 -5.13 3.26
C ASN A 25 -24.48 -4.04 2.18
N LEU A 26 -23.31 -3.44 1.97
CA LEU A 26 -23.18 -2.33 1.03
C LEU A 26 -23.09 -2.84 -0.43
N ARG A 27 -22.32 -3.92 -0.64
CA ARG A 27 -22.12 -4.58 -1.94
C ARG A 27 -21.45 -5.94 -1.73
N SER A 28 -21.84 -6.94 -2.51
CA SER A 28 -21.24 -8.30 -2.53
C SER A 28 -20.71 -8.79 -1.17
N ASP A 29 -19.44 -8.58 -0.91
CA ASP A 29 -18.69 -9.03 0.25
C ASP A 29 -18.33 -7.90 1.24
N VAL A 30 -18.91 -6.72 1.07
CA VAL A 30 -18.64 -5.55 1.92
C VAL A 30 -19.81 -5.27 2.85
N PHE A 31 -19.55 -5.35 4.14
CA PHE A 31 -20.47 -4.97 5.20
C PHE A 31 -19.99 -3.67 5.86
N VAL A 32 -20.93 -2.84 6.25
CA VAL A 32 -20.70 -1.62 7.03
C VAL A 32 -21.39 -1.75 8.35
N VAL A 33 -20.72 -1.40 9.41
CA VAL A 33 -21.27 -1.27 10.76
C VAL A 33 -21.13 0.18 11.19
N LEU A 34 -22.20 0.80 11.58
CA LEU A 34 -22.23 2.12 12.19
C LEU A 34 -22.55 1.95 13.66
N SER A 35 -21.72 2.48 14.54
CA SER A 35 -21.85 2.37 15.99
C SER A 35 -21.70 3.73 16.66
N GLU A 36 -22.57 4.05 17.60
CA GLU A 36 -22.30 5.08 18.59
C GLU A 36 -21.44 4.47 19.71
N PHE A 37 -20.50 5.23 20.24
CA PHE A 37 -19.66 4.83 21.37
C PHE A 37 -19.33 6.06 22.23
N GLN A 38 -19.07 5.84 23.51
CA GLN A 38 -18.63 6.87 24.43
C GLN A 38 -17.13 6.78 24.73
N GLN A 39 -16.57 5.57 24.68
CA GLN A 39 -15.16 5.28 24.91
C GLN A 39 -14.61 4.41 23.77
N GLU A 40 -13.37 4.63 23.39
CA GLU A 40 -12.70 3.86 22.33
C GLU A 40 -12.65 2.35 22.65
N SER A 41 -12.61 1.99 23.94
CA SER A 41 -12.65 0.59 24.37
C SER A 41 -13.92 -0.15 23.94
N GLU A 42 -15.05 0.55 23.79
CA GLU A 42 -16.32 -0.04 23.30
C GLU A 42 -16.20 -0.40 21.81
N LEU A 43 -15.51 0.46 21.06
CA LEU A 43 -15.24 0.23 19.64
C LEU A 43 -14.28 -0.93 19.44
N ASP A 44 -13.20 -0.99 20.22
CA ASP A 44 -12.26 -2.11 20.19
C ASP A 44 -12.93 -3.44 20.54
N GLU A 45 -13.83 -3.43 21.50
CA GLU A 45 -14.61 -4.61 21.87
C GLU A 45 -15.56 -5.04 20.74
N LEU A 46 -16.24 -4.11 20.09
CA LEU A 46 -17.07 -4.39 18.91
C LEU A 46 -16.25 -5.03 17.78
N VAL A 47 -15.08 -4.46 17.47
CA VAL A 47 -14.16 -5.00 16.48
C VAL A 47 -13.71 -6.41 16.86
N ARG A 48 -13.35 -6.63 18.12
CA ARG A 48 -12.95 -7.94 18.64
C ARG A 48 -14.07 -8.98 18.54
N GLN A 49 -15.30 -8.61 18.80
CA GLN A 49 -16.48 -9.49 18.67
C GLN A 49 -16.68 -9.89 17.21
N ILE A 50 -16.61 -8.94 16.28
CA ILE A 50 -16.68 -9.22 14.84
C ILE A 50 -15.56 -10.18 14.43
N GLN A 51 -14.33 -9.92 14.84
CA GLN A 51 -13.18 -10.79 14.53
C GLN A 51 -13.36 -12.20 15.08
N THR A 52 -13.86 -12.34 16.30
CA THR A 52 -14.02 -13.64 16.95
C THR A 52 -15.14 -14.46 16.31
N ARG A 53 -16.28 -13.84 16.04
CA ARG A 53 -17.48 -14.55 15.54
C ARG A 53 -17.45 -14.80 14.05
N CYS A 54 -16.79 -13.93 13.26
CA CYS A 54 -16.76 -14.03 11.81
C CYS A 54 -15.49 -14.68 11.26
N ASN A 55 -14.60 -15.23 12.09
CA ASN A 55 -13.32 -15.77 11.63
C ASN A 55 -13.41 -17.17 11.02
N MET A 56 -14.44 -17.93 11.33
CA MET A 56 -14.61 -19.31 10.84
C MET A 56 -16.04 -19.61 10.43
N PHE A 57 -16.20 -20.12 9.23
CA PHE A 57 -17.45 -20.70 8.75
C PHE A 57 -17.28 -22.21 8.58
N LYS A 58 -17.99 -23.01 9.41
CA LYS A 58 -17.76 -24.46 9.52
C LYS A 58 -16.27 -24.70 9.83
N ASN A 59 -15.54 -25.37 8.95
CA ASN A 59 -14.10 -25.63 9.12
C ASN A 59 -13.23 -24.75 8.21
N ILE A 60 -13.78 -23.65 7.67
CA ILE A 60 -13.08 -22.74 6.75
C ILE A 60 -12.72 -21.47 7.50
N LYS A 61 -11.43 -21.16 7.58
CA LYS A 61 -10.97 -19.88 8.09
C LYS A 61 -11.27 -18.78 7.08
N LEU A 62 -12.02 -17.76 7.52
CA LEU A 62 -12.35 -16.63 6.68
C LEU A 62 -11.22 -15.58 6.75
N THR A 63 -10.87 -15.06 5.60
CA THR A 63 -9.92 -13.93 5.49
C THR A 63 -10.69 -12.68 5.12
N TYR A 64 -10.61 -11.65 5.96
CA TYR A 64 -11.26 -10.36 5.76
C TYR A 64 -10.39 -9.24 6.32
N SER A 65 -10.74 -8.01 5.97
CA SER A 65 -10.10 -6.80 6.50
C SER A 65 -11.14 -5.83 7.01
N ILE A 66 -10.83 -5.16 8.10
CA ILE A 66 -11.69 -4.16 8.75
C ILE A 66 -11.00 -2.80 8.66
N GLY A 67 -11.71 -1.82 8.13
CA GLY A 67 -11.31 -0.41 8.19
C GLY A 67 -12.24 0.33 9.14
N VAL A 68 -11.67 1.05 10.07
CA VAL A 68 -12.39 1.81 11.08
C VAL A 68 -12.17 3.30 10.83
N TYR A 69 -13.24 4.07 10.82
CA TYR A 69 -13.18 5.52 10.80
C TYR A 69 -14.00 6.10 11.95
N ILE A 70 -13.37 6.91 12.78
CA ILE A 70 -14.02 7.65 13.87
C ILE A 70 -14.52 8.97 13.30
N VAL A 71 -15.84 9.16 13.30
CA VAL A 71 -16.48 10.36 12.76
C VAL A 71 -16.42 11.50 13.79
N ASN A 72 -15.52 12.45 13.56
CA ASN A 72 -15.35 13.62 14.43
C ASN A 72 -16.21 14.81 14.00
N ASP A 73 -16.66 14.85 12.75
CA ASP A 73 -17.55 15.89 12.23
C ASP A 73 -18.88 15.28 11.78
N ARG A 74 -19.95 15.56 12.50
CA ARG A 74 -21.31 15.09 12.20
C ARG A 74 -21.92 15.70 10.93
N LYS A 75 -21.30 16.74 10.36
CA LYS A 75 -21.73 17.35 9.10
C LYS A 75 -21.09 16.70 7.88
N MET A 76 -20.18 15.76 8.08
CA MET A 76 -19.50 15.07 7.00
C MET A 76 -20.49 14.25 6.17
N ASP A 77 -20.33 14.31 4.85
CA ASP A 77 -21.14 13.49 3.93
C ASP A 77 -20.87 12.00 4.14
N LEU A 78 -21.93 11.20 4.05
CA LEU A 78 -21.87 9.74 4.21
C LEU A 78 -20.87 9.07 3.26
N ARG A 79 -20.72 9.60 2.04
CA ARG A 79 -19.73 9.09 1.08
C ARG A 79 -18.31 9.30 1.59
N GLN A 80 -18.02 10.45 2.16
CA GLN A 80 -16.70 10.73 2.74
C GLN A 80 -16.38 9.83 3.94
N ILE A 81 -17.38 9.53 4.76
CA ILE A 81 -17.26 8.60 5.89
C ILE A 81 -16.94 7.20 5.37
N GLU A 82 -17.71 6.71 4.38
CA GLU A 82 -17.47 5.41 3.74
C GLU A 82 -16.09 5.34 3.11
N ASP A 83 -15.70 6.35 2.32
CA ASP A 83 -14.41 6.38 1.63
C ASP A 83 -13.24 6.28 2.61
N ARG A 84 -13.29 6.97 3.75
CA ARG A 84 -12.25 6.91 4.77
C ARG A 84 -12.15 5.53 5.41
N ALA A 85 -13.27 4.93 5.78
CA ALA A 85 -13.28 3.56 6.30
C ALA A 85 -12.81 2.55 5.24
N ALA A 86 -13.20 2.74 3.97
CA ALA A 86 -12.77 1.90 2.86
C ALA A 86 -11.26 2.02 2.58
N MET A 87 -10.66 3.22 2.70
CA MET A 87 -9.21 3.42 2.60
C MET A 87 -8.46 2.64 3.66
N ALA A 88 -8.90 2.73 4.93
CA ALA A 88 -8.31 1.97 6.02
C ALA A 88 -8.43 0.45 5.76
N ARG A 89 -9.61 -0.03 5.34
CA ARG A 89 -9.86 -1.43 5.00
C ARG A 89 -8.96 -1.90 3.83
N LYS A 90 -8.82 -1.10 2.78
CA LYS A 90 -7.97 -1.44 1.63
C LYS A 90 -6.51 -1.60 2.05
N LYS A 91 -6.02 -0.74 2.95
CA LYS A 91 -4.66 -0.81 3.49
C LYS A 91 -4.46 -1.99 4.45
N ALA A 92 -5.51 -2.40 5.19
CA ALA A 92 -5.47 -3.60 6.03
C ALA A 92 -5.46 -4.89 5.21
N LYS A 93 -5.90 -4.85 3.95
CA LYS A 93 -5.98 -6.03 3.08
C LYS A 93 -4.57 -6.56 2.77
N GLY A 94 -4.38 -7.86 3.03
CA GLY A 94 -3.08 -8.53 2.79
C GLY A 94 -2.15 -8.56 4.01
N ASN A 95 -2.47 -7.82 5.07
CA ASN A 95 -1.73 -7.92 6.32
C ASN A 95 -2.31 -9.06 7.18
N MET A 96 -1.63 -10.21 7.19
CA MET A 96 -2.09 -11.40 7.95
C MET A 96 -2.01 -11.20 9.47
N MET A 97 -1.18 -10.29 9.95
CA MET A 97 -1.00 -10.02 11.39
C MET A 97 -1.97 -8.96 11.91
N ASN A 98 -2.33 -8.00 11.09
CA ASN A 98 -3.23 -6.92 11.48
C ASN A 98 -4.22 -6.62 10.36
N ASN A 99 -5.36 -7.30 10.42
CA ASN A 99 -6.45 -7.13 9.46
C ASN A 99 -7.43 -6.00 9.83
N VAL A 100 -7.13 -5.24 10.89
CA VAL A 100 -7.90 -4.06 11.33
C VAL A 100 -7.02 -2.84 11.27
N LEU A 101 -7.46 -1.78 10.60
CA LEU A 101 -6.79 -0.50 10.61
C LEU A 101 -7.79 0.63 10.84
N TYR A 102 -7.39 1.56 11.69
CA TYR A 102 -8.07 2.84 11.87
C TYR A 102 -7.60 3.81 10.80
N TYR A 103 -8.53 4.59 10.26
CA TYR A 103 -8.21 5.61 9.27
C TYR A 103 -7.30 6.69 9.86
N GLN A 104 -6.32 7.09 9.08
CA GLN A 104 -5.41 8.21 9.34
C GLN A 104 -5.40 9.13 8.11
N GLU A 105 -5.28 10.44 8.29
CA GLU A 105 -5.30 11.39 7.16
C GLU A 105 -4.16 11.12 6.15
N GLU A 106 -3.05 10.58 6.61
CA GLU A 106 -1.92 10.17 5.78
C GLU A 106 -2.30 9.11 4.73
N PHE A 107 -3.37 8.32 4.97
CA PHE A 107 -3.84 7.31 3.99
C PHE A 107 -4.38 7.96 2.72
N LYS A 108 -4.98 9.14 2.83
CA LYS A 108 -5.44 9.92 1.69
C LYS A 108 -4.27 10.38 0.83
N GLU A 109 -3.23 10.89 1.47
CA GLU A 109 -2.01 11.34 0.79
C GLU A 109 -1.28 10.18 0.13
N MET A 110 -1.11 9.06 0.83
CA MET A 110 -0.51 7.84 0.27
C MET A 110 -1.30 7.32 -0.94
N LEU A 111 -2.63 7.34 -0.90
CA LEU A 111 -3.45 6.92 -2.03
C LEU A 111 -3.29 7.86 -3.23
N TYR A 112 -3.22 9.16 -2.96
CA TYR A 112 -2.99 10.16 -4.00
C TYR A 112 -1.62 9.97 -4.68
N ILE A 113 -0.56 9.78 -3.89
CA ILE A 113 0.80 9.50 -4.39
C ILE A 113 0.80 8.19 -5.20
N ARG A 114 0.16 7.15 -4.69
CA ARG A 114 0.06 5.87 -5.41
C ARG A 114 -0.61 6.01 -6.78
N ASN A 115 -1.79 6.64 -6.83
CA ASN A 115 -2.51 6.84 -8.09
C ASN A 115 -1.68 7.67 -9.06
N PHE A 116 -1.03 8.73 -8.58
CA PHE A 116 -0.14 9.53 -9.38
C PHE A 116 1.02 8.71 -9.98
N ILE A 117 1.65 7.84 -9.17
CA ILE A 117 2.72 6.95 -9.64
C ILE A 117 2.17 6.01 -10.70
N GLU A 118 1.04 5.34 -10.47
CA GLU A 118 0.43 4.39 -11.41
C GLU A 118 0.09 5.05 -12.76
N GLU A 119 -0.40 6.29 -12.74
CA GLU A 119 -0.75 7.06 -13.95
C GLU A 119 0.49 7.56 -14.71
N SER A 120 1.53 7.99 -13.99
CA SER A 120 2.73 8.59 -14.60
C SER A 120 3.73 7.54 -15.11
N LEU A 121 3.67 6.33 -14.59
CA LEU A 121 4.67 5.29 -14.82
C LEU A 121 4.88 4.91 -16.30
N PRO A 122 3.81 4.74 -17.13
CA PRO A 122 3.99 4.37 -18.53
C PRO A 122 4.83 5.39 -19.31
N SER A 123 4.59 6.69 -19.13
CA SER A 123 5.33 7.74 -19.79
C SER A 123 6.73 7.94 -19.20
N ALA A 124 6.91 7.73 -17.91
CA ALA A 124 8.19 7.96 -17.22
C ALA A 124 9.34 7.12 -17.77
N ILE A 125 9.08 5.90 -18.25
CA ILE A 125 10.09 5.04 -18.88
C ILE A 125 10.44 5.57 -20.28
N ASP A 126 9.44 5.88 -21.07
CA ASP A 126 9.61 6.33 -22.45
C ASP A 126 10.31 7.71 -22.51
N GLU A 127 9.97 8.59 -21.59
CA GLU A 127 10.54 9.93 -21.46
C GLU A 127 11.88 9.97 -20.70
N LYS A 128 12.40 8.79 -20.29
CA LYS A 128 13.68 8.64 -19.58
C LYS A 128 13.75 9.44 -18.27
N GLN A 129 12.63 9.50 -17.56
CA GLN A 129 12.55 10.17 -16.27
C GLN A 129 13.28 9.39 -15.16
N PHE A 130 13.52 8.08 -15.36
CA PHE A 130 14.34 7.30 -14.45
C PHE A 130 15.83 7.55 -14.71
N GLN A 131 16.55 7.86 -13.65
CA GLN A 131 17.97 8.13 -13.68
C GLN A 131 18.72 7.12 -12.82
N MET A 132 19.88 6.70 -13.32
CA MET A 132 20.80 5.85 -12.56
C MET A 132 21.77 6.73 -11.77
N TYR A 133 21.77 6.56 -10.46
CA TYR A 133 22.74 7.14 -9.54
C TYR A 133 23.71 6.07 -9.10
N LEU A 134 24.98 6.43 -8.94
CA LEU A 134 25.99 5.51 -8.45
C LEU A 134 26.38 5.85 -7.02
N GLN A 135 26.17 4.91 -6.11
CA GLN A 135 26.66 5.02 -4.74
C GLN A 135 27.97 4.26 -4.61
N PRO A 136 29.09 4.94 -4.32
CA PRO A 136 30.39 4.28 -4.23
C PRO A 136 30.48 3.34 -3.04
N LYS A 137 31.05 2.16 -3.24
CA LYS A 137 31.40 1.18 -2.20
C LYS A 137 32.87 1.33 -1.87
N TYR A 138 33.16 1.74 -0.63
CA TYR A 138 34.51 1.98 -0.16
C TYR A 138 35.00 0.83 0.70
N SER A 139 36.19 0.30 0.38
CA SER A 139 36.85 -0.72 1.20
C SER A 139 37.69 -0.07 2.29
N ILE A 140 37.32 -0.26 3.53
CA ILE A 140 38.11 0.23 4.69
C ILE A 140 39.47 -0.46 4.75
N VAL A 141 39.55 -1.76 4.37
CA VAL A 141 40.80 -2.53 4.39
C VAL A 141 41.75 -2.09 3.30
N GLN A 142 41.23 -1.85 2.10
CA GLN A 142 42.04 -1.47 0.94
C GLN A 142 42.23 0.04 0.79
N ASN A 143 41.50 0.82 1.59
CA ASN A 143 41.49 2.28 1.62
C ASN A 143 41.22 2.93 0.25
N HIS A 144 40.33 2.35 -0.57
CA HIS A 144 39.88 2.90 -1.85
C HIS A 144 38.48 2.43 -2.22
N ILE A 145 37.90 3.07 -3.26
CA ILE A 145 36.61 2.67 -3.84
C ILE A 145 36.82 1.35 -4.62
N VAL A 146 36.02 0.34 -4.28
CA VAL A 146 36.10 -1.00 -4.87
C VAL A 146 34.94 -1.30 -5.84
N GLY A 147 33.95 -0.45 -5.89
CA GLY A 147 32.78 -0.61 -6.75
C GLY A 147 31.77 0.49 -6.50
N ALA A 148 30.62 0.37 -7.15
CA ALA A 148 29.48 1.22 -6.92
C ALA A 148 28.18 0.39 -6.94
N GLU A 149 27.12 0.94 -6.37
CA GLU A 149 25.77 0.41 -6.48
C GLU A 149 24.94 1.32 -7.39
N ALA A 150 24.29 0.74 -8.39
CA ALA A 150 23.38 1.46 -9.26
C ALA A 150 22.03 1.60 -8.56
N LEU A 151 21.67 2.82 -8.25
CA LEU A 151 20.42 3.17 -7.56
C LEU A 151 19.52 3.96 -8.50
N VAL A 152 18.29 3.54 -8.63
CA VAL A 152 17.28 4.26 -9.42
C VAL A 152 16.82 5.51 -8.67
N ARG A 153 16.60 6.59 -9.42
CA ARG A 153 15.92 7.81 -8.99
C ARG A 153 14.92 8.19 -10.07
N TRP A 154 13.78 8.70 -9.68
CA TRP A 154 12.75 9.16 -10.62
C TRP A 154 12.70 10.68 -10.61
N GLN A 155 13.16 11.30 -11.69
CA GLN A 155 13.09 12.74 -11.88
C GLN A 155 11.83 13.09 -12.67
N HIS A 156 10.75 13.41 -11.94
CA HIS A 156 9.50 13.81 -12.57
C HIS A 156 9.54 15.29 -12.98
N PRO A 157 9.05 15.66 -14.17
CA PRO A 157 9.13 17.04 -14.66
C PRO A 157 8.45 18.06 -13.73
N ASP A 158 7.28 17.75 -13.18
CA ASP A 158 6.51 18.69 -12.36
C ASP A 158 6.74 18.53 -10.85
N ARG A 159 7.15 17.33 -10.40
CA ARG A 159 7.31 17.02 -8.96
C ARG A 159 8.77 16.95 -8.49
N GLY A 160 9.71 17.04 -9.42
CA GLY A 160 11.11 16.87 -9.10
C GLY A 160 11.48 15.43 -8.76
N MET A 161 12.33 15.25 -7.77
CA MET A 161 12.84 13.93 -7.38
C MET A 161 11.81 13.16 -6.56
N ILE A 162 11.38 12.02 -7.09
CA ILE A 162 10.57 11.01 -6.37
C ILE A 162 11.52 9.92 -5.89
N TYR A 163 11.47 9.62 -4.60
CA TYR A 163 12.40 8.69 -3.99
C TYR A 163 11.94 7.22 -4.11
N PRO A 164 12.89 6.26 -4.12
CA PRO A 164 12.59 4.84 -4.28
C PRO A 164 11.56 4.29 -3.29
N ASN A 165 11.59 4.74 -2.03
CA ASN A 165 10.64 4.32 -1.00
C ASN A 165 9.18 4.71 -1.31
N GLU A 166 8.95 5.70 -2.18
CA GLU A 166 7.62 6.13 -2.59
C GLU A 166 7.09 5.30 -3.76
N PHE A 167 7.93 5.02 -4.78
CA PHE A 167 7.45 4.39 -6.00
C PHE A 167 7.76 2.89 -6.12
N ILE A 168 8.83 2.37 -5.51
CA ILE A 168 9.18 0.94 -5.63
C ILE A 168 8.05 0.04 -5.16
N PRO A 169 7.42 0.24 -3.98
CA PRO A 169 6.32 -0.61 -3.55
C PRO A 169 5.16 -0.65 -4.55
N VAL A 170 4.88 0.47 -5.20
CA VAL A 170 3.80 0.57 -6.20
C VAL A 170 4.15 -0.20 -7.47
N ILE A 171 5.39 -0.05 -7.97
CA ILE A 171 5.81 -0.71 -9.21
C ILE A 171 6.05 -2.22 -9.03
N GLU A 172 6.35 -2.68 -7.82
CA GLU A 172 6.39 -4.11 -7.48
C GLU A 172 5.00 -4.74 -7.55
N GLU A 173 4.00 -4.10 -6.93
CA GLU A 173 2.62 -4.61 -6.91
C GLU A 173 1.98 -4.68 -8.29
N ASN A 174 2.29 -3.73 -9.18
CA ASN A 174 1.72 -3.68 -10.54
C ASN A 174 2.62 -4.34 -11.61
N GLY A 175 3.77 -4.89 -11.19
CA GLY A 175 4.70 -5.65 -12.05
C GLY A 175 5.60 -4.80 -12.95
N TYR A 176 5.59 -3.47 -12.83
CA TYR A 176 6.47 -2.58 -13.60
C TYR A 176 7.93 -2.64 -13.16
N ILE A 177 8.22 -3.16 -11.97
CA ILE A 177 9.58 -3.27 -11.44
C ILE A 177 10.55 -3.87 -12.47
N LYS A 178 10.15 -4.93 -13.18
CA LYS A 178 10.99 -5.57 -14.21
C LYS A 178 11.39 -4.65 -15.35
N LYS A 179 10.52 -3.73 -15.75
CA LYS A 179 10.81 -2.76 -16.82
C LYS A 179 11.81 -1.71 -16.34
N VAL A 180 11.65 -1.23 -15.11
CA VAL A 180 12.54 -0.25 -14.49
C VAL A 180 13.91 -0.87 -14.25
N ASP A 181 13.99 -2.09 -13.71
CA ASP A 181 15.25 -2.83 -13.52
C ASP A 181 16.01 -3.00 -14.85
N TYR A 182 15.30 -3.48 -15.88
CA TYR A 182 15.92 -3.64 -17.20
C TYR A 182 16.44 -2.32 -17.76
N TYR A 183 15.71 -1.23 -17.57
CA TYR A 183 16.17 0.11 -17.99
C TYR A 183 17.44 0.50 -17.25
N ILE A 184 17.49 0.35 -15.93
CA ILE A 184 18.67 0.69 -15.11
C ILE A 184 19.88 -0.18 -15.46
N TRP A 185 19.68 -1.50 -15.65
CA TRP A 185 20.76 -2.39 -16.09
C TRP A 185 21.35 -1.97 -17.43
N LYS A 186 20.49 -1.59 -18.38
CA LYS A 186 20.95 -1.07 -19.67
C LYS A 186 21.77 0.21 -19.50
N GLU A 187 21.33 1.13 -18.64
CA GLU A 187 22.09 2.35 -18.35
C GLU A 187 23.42 2.06 -17.65
N ALA A 188 23.47 1.10 -16.73
CA ALA A 188 24.71 0.66 -16.10
C ALA A 188 25.70 0.08 -17.13
N CYS A 189 25.24 -0.79 -18.03
CA CYS A 189 26.08 -1.32 -19.12
C CYS A 189 26.58 -0.22 -20.05
N ASN A 190 25.72 0.73 -20.40
CA ASN A 190 26.12 1.88 -21.24
C ASN A 190 27.15 2.77 -20.54
N PHE A 191 26.99 2.96 -19.22
CA PHE A 191 27.96 3.69 -18.41
C PHE A 191 29.33 3.01 -18.41
N LEU A 192 29.38 1.71 -18.13
CA LEU A 192 30.61 0.92 -18.11
C LEU A 192 31.31 0.96 -19.47
N LYS A 193 30.57 0.84 -20.57
CA LYS A 193 31.10 0.97 -21.92
C LYS A 193 31.74 2.35 -22.19
N ARG A 194 31.12 3.42 -21.72
CA ARG A 194 31.70 4.79 -21.82
C ARG A 194 33.00 4.92 -21.01
N CYS A 195 33.04 4.33 -19.82
CA CYS A 195 34.26 4.31 -18.99
C CYS A 195 35.40 3.59 -19.71
N GLU A 196 35.12 2.42 -20.29
CA GLU A 196 36.10 1.65 -21.04
C GLU A 196 36.66 2.46 -22.25
N GLN A 197 35.76 3.08 -23.01
CA GLN A 197 36.14 3.93 -24.15
C GLN A 197 36.98 5.15 -23.74
N ALA A 198 36.78 5.66 -22.54
CA ALA A 198 37.56 6.77 -21.97
C ALA A 198 38.86 6.31 -21.30
N GLY A 199 39.19 5.01 -21.34
CA GLY A 199 40.37 4.46 -20.69
C GLY A 199 40.34 4.42 -19.17
N ILE A 200 39.16 4.59 -18.60
CA ILE A 200 38.93 4.51 -17.15
C ILE A 200 38.83 3.04 -16.76
N LYS A 201 39.59 2.59 -15.77
CA LYS A 201 39.50 1.25 -15.25
C LYS A 201 38.08 1.02 -14.68
N ASN A 202 37.43 -0.01 -15.16
CA ASN A 202 36.09 -0.36 -14.70
C ASN A 202 36.06 -0.68 -13.20
N CYS A 203 35.21 0.02 -12.49
CA CYS A 203 34.81 -0.30 -11.15
C CYS A 203 33.54 -1.16 -11.26
N PRO A 204 33.40 -2.30 -10.56
CA PRO A 204 32.17 -3.06 -10.57
C PRO A 204 30.95 -2.19 -10.15
N VAL A 205 29.86 -2.33 -10.91
CA VAL A 205 28.59 -1.66 -10.65
C VAL A 205 27.52 -2.69 -10.42
#